data_0129368ffce760fc60ab21bf6f909262
#
_entry.id   0129368ffce760fc60ab21bf6f909262
#
_cell.length_a   1.000
_cell.length_b   1.000
_cell.length_c   1.000
_cell.angle_alpha   90.00
_cell.angle_beta   90.00
_cell.angle_gamma   90.00
#
_symmetry.space_group_name_H-M   'P 1'
#
loop_
_entity.id
_entity.type
_entity.pdbx_description
1 polymer ?
#
loop_
_entity_poly.entity_id
_entity_poly.type
_entity_poly.pdbx_seq_one_letter_code
_entity_poly.pdbx_strand_id
1 'polypeptide(L)'
;ERDYSSIRQVELYKQGISGDFSLKHLCSIHKQLFQDIYPWAGKIRTVDISKGTIFCLVQFIENQFTWIYQQLKKENFLKDITDKIEMANRLAYYLGEINMIHPFREGNGRTQRIYIEQLCINNGRFEIDFTGVTKDEMIAASIQSAKVDNDLLEKLIYKCLIQK
;
A
#
# COMPACT_ATOMS: atom_id res chain seq x y z
N GLU A 1 -1.06 -1.49 -20.71
CA GLU A 1 -1.14 -1.00 -19.32
C GLU A 1 -0.02 -1.59 -18.45
N ARG A 2 0.09 -2.91 -18.44
CA ARG A 2 1.05 -3.64 -17.60
C ARG A 2 2.50 -3.25 -17.89
N ASP A 3 2.86 -3.10 -19.16
CA ASP A 3 4.24 -2.84 -19.58
C ASP A 3 4.71 -1.43 -19.17
N TYR A 4 3.88 -0.42 -19.39
CA TYR A 4 4.21 0.96 -19.00
C TYR A 4 4.35 1.10 -17.48
N SER A 5 3.41 0.55 -16.72
CA SER A 5 3.47 0.61 -15.26
C SER A 5 4.66 -0.17 -14.69
N SER A 6 5.06 -1.28 -15.32
CA SER A 6 6.23 -2.05 -14.90
C SER A 6 7.53 -1.27 -15.11
N ILE A 7 7.66 -0.56 -16.22
CA ILE A 7 8.81 0.32 -16.49
C ILE A 7 8.88 1.42 -15.43
N ARG A 8 7.76 2.08 -15.14
CA ARG A 8 7.69 3.13 -14.13
C ARG A 8 7.98 2.61 -12.72
N GLN A 9 7.59 1.38 -12.44
CA GLN A 9 7.91 0.73 -11.15
C GLN A 9 9.42 0.55 -10.98
N VAL A 10 10.12 0.13 -12.02
CA VAL A 10 11.58 0.03 -12.00
C VAL A 10 12.24 1.38 -11.74
N GLU A 11 11.72 2.44 -12.35
CA GLU A 11 12.20 3.81 -12.10
C GLU A 11 12.00 4.23 -10.65
N LEU A 12 10.84 3.91 -10.07
CA LEU A 12 10.56 4.17 -8.65
C LEU A 12 11.57 3.49 -7.73
N TYR A 13 11.90 2.24 -7.99
CA TYR A 13 12.90 1.51 -7.21
C TYR A 13 14.30 2.14 -7.31
N LYS A 14 14.65 2.68 -8.47
CA LYS A 14 15.93 3.36 -8.65
C LYS A 14 16.00 4.71 -7.94
N GLN A 15 14.88 5.41 -7.84
CA GLN A 15 14.81 6.73 -7.18
C GLN A 15 14.80 6.64 -5.65
N GLY A 16 14.45 5.48 -5.09
CA GLY A 16 14.32 5.27 -3.66
C GLY A 16 13.07 5.92 -3.09
N ILE A 17 13.09 6.20 -1.78
CA ILE A 17 11.96 6.79 -1.07
C ILE A 17 11.89 8.28 -1.38
N SER A 18 10.76 8.73 -1.93
CA SER A 18 10.53 10.14 -2.23
C SER A 18 9.19 10.60 -1.64
N GLY A 19 9.20 11.02 -0.38
CA GLY A 19 8.01 11.53 0.28
C GLY A 19 7.99 11.23 1.77
N ASP A 20 6.88 11.61 2.41
CA ASP A 20 6.71 11.60 3.86
C ASP A 20 5.65 10.60 4.34
N PHE A 21 5.20 9.70 3.48
CA PHE A 21 4.13 8.72 3.72
C PHE A 21 2.74 9.33 3.92
N SER A 22 2.55 10.60 3.57
CA SER A 22 1.23 11.24 3.54
C SER A 22 0.40 10.78 2.32
N LEU A 23 -0.85 11.21 2.25
CA LEU A 23 -1.69 10.96 1.07
C LEU A 23 -1.04 11.51 -0.21
N LYS A 24 -0.38 12.65 -0.11
CA LYS A 24 0.36 13.24 -1.24
C LYS A 24 1.46 12.30 -1.74
N HIS A 25 2.16 11.61 -0.83
CA HIS A 25 3.17 10.61 -1.20
C HIS A 25 2.52 9.42 -1.93
N LEU A 26 1.41 8.90 -1.41
CA LEU A 26 0.67 7.82 -2.07
C LEU A 26 0.22 8.24 -3.48
N CYS A 27 -0.31 9.45 -3.61
CA CYS A 27 -0.71 10.02 -4.91
C CYS A 27 0.48 10.16 -5.86
N SER A 28 1.66 10.52 -5.37
CA SER A 28 2.85 10.64 -6.21
C SER A 28 3.33 9.28 -6.74
N ILE A 29 3.22 8.23 -5.94
CA ILE A 29 3.48 6.85 -6.39
C ILE A 29 2.52 6.48 -7.53
N HIS A 30 1.23 6.71 -7.34
CA HIS A 30 0.22 6.44 -8.37
C HIS A 30 0.49 7.25 -9.64
N LYS A 31 0.81 8.52 -9.50
CA LYS A 31 1.16 9.41 -10.63
C LYS A 31 2.32 8.82 -11.42
N GLN A 32 3.38 8.42 -10.76
CA GLN A 32 4.55 7.89 -11.42
C GLN A 32 4.29 6.57 -12.13
N LEU A 33 3.49 5.68 -11.53
CA LEU A 33 3.15 4.40 -12.15
C LEU A 33 2.27 4.53 -13.39
N PHE A 34 1.32 5.45 -13.38
CA PHE A 34 0.22 5.45 -14.33
C PHE A 34 0.13 6.71 -15.21
N GLN A 35 1.12 7.59 -15.15
CA GLN A 35 1.11 8.85 -15.91
C GLN A 35 1.01 8.68 -17.43
N ASP A 36 1.48 7.54 -17.95
CA ASP A 36 1.42 7.24 -19.38
C ASP A 36 0.11 6.60 -19.83
N ILE A 37 -0.74 6.21 -18.87
CA ILE A 37 -1.94 5.40 -19.11
C ILE A 37 -3.20 6.18 -18.80
N TYR A 38 -3.24 6.86 -17.65
CA TYR A 38 -4.43 7.56 -17.18
C TYR A 38 -4.20 9.05 -17.09
N PRO A 39 -5.09 9.87 -17.69
CA PRO A 39 -4.99 11.34 -17.54
C PRO A 39 -5.22 11.79 -16.10
N TRP A 40 -5.91 10.97 -15.29
CA TRP A 40 -6.17 11.22 -13.87
C TRP A 40 -5.14 10.59 -12.95
N ALA A 41 -3.98 10.11 -13.45
CA ALA A 41 -2.94 9.53 -12.62
C ALA A 41 -2.52 10.49 -11.49
N GLY A 42 -2.44 9.95 -10.27
CA GLY A 42 -2.11 10.73 -9.09
C GLY A 42 -3.26 11.50 -8.46
N LYS A 43 -4.47 11.40 -9.04
CA LYS A 43 -5.67 12.08 -8.52
C LYS A 43 -6.57 11.10 -7.80
N ILE A 44 -7.09 11.50 -6.65
CA ILE A 44 -8.10 10.76 -5.89
C ILE A 44 -9.36 10.65 -6.73
N ARG A 45 -10.03 9.49 -6.66
CA ARG A 45 -11.31 9.29 -7.33
C ARG A 45 -12.39 10.28 -6.87
N THR A 46 -13.32 10.56 -7.76
CA THR A 46 -14.46 11.44 -7.50
C THR A 46 -15.78 10.69 -7.39
N VAL A 47 -15.74 9.36 -7.46
CA VAL A 47 -16.92 8.49 -7.41
C VAL A 47 -16.75 7.43 -6.33
N ASP A 48 -17.85 7.02 -5.71
CA ASP A 48 -17.86 5.88 -4.81
C ASP A 48 -17.73 4.60 -5.62
N ILE A 49 -16.97 3.63 -5.10
CA ILE A 49 -16.74 2.35 -5.76
C ILE A 49 -16.95 1.18 -4.80
N SER A 50 -17.33 0.04 -5.37
CA SER A 50 -17.48 -1.21 -4.66
C SER A 50 -17.03 -2.37 -5.54
N LYS A 51 -16.39 -3.36 -4.93
CA LYS A 51 -15.99 -4.63 -5.57
C LYS A 51 -16.30 -5.77 -4.61
N GLY A 52 -17.60 -6.09 -4.45
CA GLY A 52 -18.06 -7.02 -3.43
C GLY A 52 -17.98 -6.47 -2.00
N THR A 53 -17.26 -5.40 -1.80
CA THR A 53 -17.12 -4.64 -0.54
C THR A 53 -17.26 -3.18 -0.87
N ILE A 54 -17.97 -2.43 -0.04
CA ILE A 54 -18.07 -0.97 -0.18
C ILE A 54 -16.78 -0.37 0.40
N PHE A 55 -16.02 0.31 -0.45
CA PHE A 55 -14.83 1.05 -0.01
C PHE A 55 -15.23 2.40 0.62
N CYS A 56 -14.26 3.07 1.22
CA CYS A 56 -14.45 4.38 1.82
C CYS A 56 -15.16 5.33 0.85
N LEU A 57 -16.17 6.05 1.32
CA LEU A 57 -16.85 7.05 0.52
C LEU A 57 -15.89 8.19 0.17
N VAL A 58 -16.04 8.75 -1.03
CA VAL A 58 -15.16 9.82 -1.56
C VAL A 58 -14.95 10.95 -0.56
N GLN A 59 -16.02 11.40 0.07
CA GLN A 59 -15.99 12.53 1.01
C GLN A 59 -15.13 12.28 2.25
N PHE A 60 -14.80 11.02 2.57
CA PHE A 60 -14.01 10.63 3.74
C PHE A 60 -12.59 10.21 3.43
N ILE A 61 -12.19 10.12 2.17
CA ILE A 61 -10.87 9.62 1.78
C ILE A 61 -9.75 10.41 2.45
N GLU A 62 -9.78 11.73 2.36
CA GLU A 62 -8.72 12.57 2.92
C GLU A 62 -8.65 12.46 4.44
N ASN A 63 -9.80 12.50 5.12
CA ASN A 63 -9.87 12.39 6.57
C ASN A 63 -9.40 11.03 7.07
N GLN A 64 -9.80 9.95 6.41
CA GLN A 64 -9.39 8.59 6.76
C GLN A 64 -7.89 8.40 6.57
N PHE A 65 -7.34 8.90 5.48
CA PHE A 65 -5.90 8.79 5.26
C PHE A 65 -5.10 9.67 6.23
N THR A 66 -5.60 10.84 6.57
CA THR A 66 -4.98 11.69 7.59
C THR A 66 -4.89 10.96 8.93
N TRP A 67 -5.92 10.21 9.30
CA TRP A 67 -5.92 9.41 10.52
C TRP A 67 -4.85 8.30 10.47
N ILE A 68 -4.74 7.59 9.34
CA ILE A 68 -3.68 6.59 9.13
C ILE A 68 -2.29 7.24 9.25
N TYR A 69 -2.10 8.38 8.63
CA TYR A 69 -0.84 9.12 8.69
C TYR A 69 -0.46 9.51 10.12
N GLN A 70 -1.43 9.95 10.90
CA GLN A 70 -1.19 10.27 12.31
C GLN A 70 -0.77 9.04 13.12
N GLN A 71 -1.35 7.89 12.85
CA GLN A 71 -0.92 6.64 13.48
C GLN A 71 0.49 6.26 13.09
N LEU A 72 0.81 6.29 11.79
CA LEU A 72 2.17 6.04 11.31
C LEU A 72 3.19 6.97 11.98
N LYS A 73 2.86 8.24 12.11
CA LYS A 73 3.72 9.22 12.77
C LYS A 73 3.97 8.86 14.23
N LYS A 74 2.94 8.43 14.97
CA LYS A 74 3.07 7.96 16.35
C LYS A 74 3.96 6.73 16.47
N GLU A 75 3.94 5.86 15.48
CA GLU A 75 4.78 4.66 15.42
C GLU A 75 6.15 4.92 14.78
N ASN A 76 6.54 6.20 14.62
CA ASN A 76 7.79 6.60 14.00
C ASN A 76 8.00 5.96 12.63
N PHE A 77 6.92 5.85 11.83
CA PHE A 77 6.93 5.24 10.49
C PHE A 77 7.56 3.84 10.48
N LEU A 78 7.31 3.07 11.55
CA LEU A 78 7.77 1.69 11.76
C LEU A 78 9.30 1.54 11.86
N LYS A 79 10.04 2.62 12.05
CA LYS A 79 11.52 2.60 12.10
C LYS A 79 12.08 1.82 13.27
N ASP A 80 11.36 1.76 14.38
CA ASP A 80 11.86 1.19 15.63
C ASP A 80 11.58 -0.32 15.77
N ILE A 81 10.81 -0.89 14.86
CA ILE A 81 10.46 -2.31 14.88
C ILE A 81 11.68 -3.15 14.50
N THR A 82 12.00 -4.12 15.33
CA THR A 82 13.12 -5.06 15.14
C THR A 82 12.65 -6.50 14.97
N ASP A 83 11.45 -6.82 15.43
CA ASP A 83 10.87 -8.16 15.34
C ASP A 83 10.10 -8.36 14.03
N LYS A 84 10.37 -9.48 13.37
CA LYS A 84 9.76 -9.80 12.08
C LYS A 84 8.25 -10.00 12.15
N ILE A 85 7.77 -10.64 13.23
CA ILE A 85 6.33 -10.87 13.44
C ILE A 85 5.63 -9.53 13.62
N GLU A 86 6.17 -8.67 14.48
CA GLU A 86 5.64 -7.34 14.69
C GLU A 86 5.63 -6.52 13.40
N MET A 87 6.73 -6.56 12.64
CA MET A 87 6.80 -5.84 11.36
C MET A 87 5.72 -6.32 10.38
N ALA A 88 5.54 -7.64 10.26
CA ALA A 88 4.50 -8.22 9.41
C ALA A 88 3.10 -7.78 9.83
N ASN A 89 2.82 -7.78 11.13
CA ASN A 89 1.52 -7.38 11.66
C ASN A 89 1.23 -5.90 11.38
N ARG A 90 2.21 -5.03 11.57
CA ARG A 90 2.02 -3.59 11.32
C ARG A 90 1.89 -3.27 9.83
N LEU A 91 2.70 -3.88 8.98
CA LEU A 91 2.57 -3.72 7.53
C LEU A 91 1.22 -4.23 7.01
N ALA A 92 0.76 -5.37 7.53
CA ALA A 92 -0.57 -5.91 7.18
C ALA A 92 -1.69 -4.96 7.60
N TYR A 93 -1.61 -4.40 8.80
CA TYR A 93 -2.57 -3.42 9.28
C TYR A 93 -2.68 -2.22 8.33
N TYR A 94 -1.55 -1.60 8.00
CA TYR A 94 -1.56 -0.42 7.13
C TYR A 94 -1.98 -0.76 5.70
N LEU A 95 -1.54 -1.90 5.16
CA LEU A 95 -1.99 -2.34 3.84
C LEU A 95 -3.51 -2.55 3.81
N GLY A 96 -4.07 -3.20 4.83
CA GLY A 96 -5.51 -3.42 4.95
C GLY A 96 -6.30 -2.12 5.04
N GLU A 97 -5.85 -1.18 5.87
CA GLU A 97 -6.50 0.12 6.05
C GLU A 97 -6.47 0.94 4.74
N ILE A 98 -5.34 1.00 4.08
CA ILE A 98 -5.20 1.72 2.81
C ILE A 98 -6.06 1.06 1.72
N ASN A 99 -6.12 -0.27 1.71
CA ASN A 99 -6.97 -0.99 0.77
C ASN A 99 -8.47 -0.66 0.98
N MET A 100 -8.92 -0.50 2.21
CA MET A 100 -10.30 -0.11 2.49
C MET A 100 -10.60 1.33 2.07
N ILE A 101 -9.63 2.22 2.16
CA ILE A 101 -9.78 3.58 1.62
C ILE A 101 -9.89 3.53 0.10
N HIS A 102 -9.06 2.75 -0.56
CA HIS A 102 -9.10 2.54 -2.01
C HIS A 102 -9.20 3.87 -2.78
N PRO A 103 -8.19 4.73 -2.67
CA PRO A 103 -8.36 6.14 -3.04
C PRO A 103 -8.41 6.41 -4.54
N PHE A 104 -8.03 5.47 -5.38
CA PHE A 104 -7.95 5.68 -6.83
C PHE A 104 -9.01 4.88 -7.58
N ARG A 105 -9.32 5.30 -8.81
CA ARG A 105 -10.25 4.59 -9.68
C ARG A 105 -9.72 3.22 -10.10
N GLU A 106 -8.44 3.15 -10.42
CA GLU A 106 -7.70 1.95 -10.81
C GLU A 106 -6.26 2.05 -10.30
N GLY A 107 -5.56 0.92 -10.23
CA GLY A 107 -4.15 0.90 -9.85
C GLY A 107 -3.90 0.93 -8.33
N ASN A 108 -4.93 0.74 -7.51
CA ASN A 108 -4.81 0.77 -6.05
C ASN A 108 -3.84 -0.29 -5.54
N GLY A 109 -3.96 -1.53 -5.99
CA GLY A 109 -3.16 -2.64 -5.50
C GLY A 109 -1.66 -2.43 -5.69
N ARG A 110 -1.23 -2.02 -6.87
CA ARG A 110 0.19 -1.75 -7.16
C ARG A 110 0.71 -0.58 -6.34
N THR A 111 -0.04 0.50 -6.28
CA THR A 111 0.32 1.70 -5.53
C THR A 111 0.48 1.39 -4.04
N GLN A 112 -0.45 0.65 -3.47
CA GLN A 112 -0.43 0.24 -2.07
C GLN A 112 0.80 -0.63 -1.76
N ARG A 113 1.11 -1.61 -2.60
CA ARG A 113 2.27 -2.48 -2.38
C ARG A 113 3.57 -1.72 -2.41
N ILE A 114 3.73 -0.78 -3.33
CA ILE A 114 4.94 0.06 -3.39
C ILE A 114 5.05 0.93 -2.13
N TYR A 115 3.95 1.50 -1.67
CA TYR A 115 3.92 2.28 -0.43
C TYR A 115 4.38 1.43 0.77
N ILE A 116 3.89 0.20 0.88
CA ILE A 116 4.29 -0.75 1.92
C ILE A 116 5.77 -1.14 1.78
N GLU A 117 6.24 -1.39 0.56
CA GLU A 117 7.66 -1.65 0.29
C GLU A 117 8.54 -0.49 0.77
N GLN A 118 8.13 0.75 0.51
CA GLN A 118 8.87 1.94 0.96
C GLN A 118 8.88 2.08 2.48
N LEU A 119 7.80 1.75 3.16
CA LEU A 119 7.78 1.68 4.63
C LEU A 119 8.80 0.65 5.14
N CYS A 120 8.86 -0.49 4.50
CA CYS A 120 9.82 -1.54 4.83
C CYS A 120 11.27 -1.08 4.63
N ILE A 121 11.56 -0.45 3.49
CA ILE A 121 12.88 0.14 3.20
C ILE A 121 13.23 1.20 4.23
N ASN A 122 12.27 2.03 4.62
CA ASN A 122 12.46 3.08 5.62
C ASN A 122 12.87 2.53 7.00
N ASN A 123 12.41 1.33 7.35
CA ASN A 123 12.84 0.64 8.57
C ASN A 123 14.33 0.23 8.49
N GLY A 124 14.78 -0.22 7.34
CA GLY A 124 16.18 -0.57 7.08
C GLY A 124 16.61 -1.96 7.52
N ARG A 125 15.82 -2.67 8.34
CA ARG A 125 16.13 -4.02 8.84
C ARG A 125 15.49 -5.13 8.04
N PHE A 126 14.54 -4.79 7.18
CA PHE A 126 13.76 -5.76 6.42
C PHE A 126 13.69 -5.35 4.95
N GLU A 127 13.51 -6.34 4.10
CA GLU A 127 13.07 -6.18 2.72
C GLU A 127 11.77 -6.95 2.55
N ILE A 128 10.95 -6.56 1.58
CA ILE A 128 9.74 -7.28 1.25
C ILE A 128 9.72 -7.60 -0.23
N ASP A 129 9.42 -8.85 -0.56
CA ASP A 129 9.36 -9.34 -1.94
C ASP A 129 8.01 -10.01 -2.18
N PHE A 130 7.16 -9.36 -2.95
CA PHE A 130 5.83 -9.86 -3.30
C PHE A 130 5.83 -10.76 -4.54
N THR A 131 6.97 -11.03 -5.18
CA THR A 131 7.02 -11.78 -6.46
C THR A 131 6.49 -13.20 -6.35
N GLY A 132 6.61 -13.84 -5.18
CA GLY A 132 6.11 -15.18 -4.93
C GLY A 132 4.61 -15.26 -4.59
N VAL A 133 3.91 -14.13 -4.57
CA VAL A 133 2.49 -14.06 -4.21
C VAL A 133 1.64 -14.01 -5.48
N THR A 134 0.66 -14.92 -5.56
CA THR A 134 -0.30 -14.89 -6.66
C THR A 134 -1.34 -13.79 -6.46
N LYS A 135 -1.95 -13.37 -7.56
CA LYS A 135 -3.06 -12.41 -7.53
C LYS A 135 -4.21 -12.93 -6.66
N ASP A 136 -4.52 -14.23 -6.76
CA ASP A 136 -5.62 -14.84 -6.00
C ASP A 136 -5.33 -14.86 -4.48
N GLU A 137 -4.09 -15.15 -4.09
CA GLU A 137 -3.67 -15.09 -2.67
C GLU A 137 -3.83 -13.68 -2.11
N MET A 138 -3.41 -12.67 -2.85
CA MET A 138 -3.53 -11.28 -2.42
C MET A 138 -4.99 -10.84 -2.33
N ILE A 139 -5.83 -11.21 -3.27
CA ILE A 139 -7.26 -10.93 -3.26
C ILE A 139 -7.93 -11.58 -2.06
N ALA A 140 -7.66 -12.87 -1.82
CA ALA A 140 -8.24 -13.60 -0.68
C ALA A 140 -7.85 -12.96 0.66
N ALA A 141 -6.58 -12.61 0.84
CA ALA A 141 -6.09 -11.94 2.03
C ALA A 141 -6.73 -10.56 2.24
N SER A 142 -6.90 -9.80 1.15
CA SER A 142 -7.55 -8.49 1.18
C SER A 142 -9.03 -8.56 1.53
N ILE A 143 -9.74 -9.57 1.03
CA ILE A 143 -11.16 -9.80 1.36
C ILE A 143 -11.30 -10.14 2.84
N GLN A 144 -10.46 -11.00 3.38
CA GLN A 144 -10.48 -11.34 4.79
C GLN A 144 -10.15 -10.14 5.67
N SER A 145 -9.15 -9.34 5.28
CA SER A 145 -8.78 -8.11 5.98
C SER A 145 -9.94 -7.10 6.02
N ALA A 146 -10.72 -7.01 4.95
CA ALA A 146 -11.91 -6.15 4.90
C ALA A 146 -12.98 -6.54 5.93
N LYS A 147 -12.96 -7.78 6.42
CA LYS A 147 -13.82 -8.28 7.49
C LYS A 147 -13.20 -8.14 8.88
N VAL A 148 -12.18 -7.29 9.01
CA VAL A 148 -11.44 -7.04 10.26
C VAL A 148 -10.67 -8.28 10.74
N ASP A 149 -10.26 -9.15 9.82
CA ASP A 149 -9.42 -10.31 10.11
C ASP A 149 -8.17 -10.26 9.25
N ASN A 150 -7.06 -9.87 9.84
CA ASN A 150 -5.78 -9.70 9.14
C ASN A 150 -4.90 -10.96 9.14
N ASP A 151 -5.35 -12.08 9.66
CA ASP A 151 -4.52 -13.29 9.82
C ASP A 151 -3.87 -13.75 8.50
N LEU A 152 -4.63 -13.83 7.42
CA LEU A 152 -4.09 -14.23 6.12
C LEU A 152 -3.11 -13.19 5.58
N LEU A 153 -3.43 -11.91 5.71
CA LEU A 153 -2.60 -10.83 5.23
C LEU A 153 -1.28 -10.74 6.01
N GLU A 154 -1.34 -10.91 7.33
CA GLU A 154 -0.16 -10.99 8.19
C GLU A 154 0.75 -12.15 7.82
N LYS A 155 0.19 -13.34 7.62
CA LYS A 155 0.94 -14.52 7.20
C LYS A 155 1.57 -14.34 5.82
N LEU A 156 0.83 -13.75 4.89
CA LEU A 156 1.31 -13.46 3.54
C LEU A 156 2.50 -12.49 3.59
N ILE A 157 2.37 -11.40 4.33
CA ILE A 157 3.46 -10.41 4.47
C ILE A 157 4.66 -11.02 5.19
N TYR A 158 4.43 -11.80 6.27
CA TYR A 158 5.52 -12.47 6.98
C TYR A 158 6.34 -13.37 6.03
N LYS A 159 5.66 -14.12 5.18
CA LYS A 159 6.30 -14.98 4.16
C LYS A 159 7.13 -14.16 3.17
N CYS A 160 6.70 -12.96 2.84
CA CYS A 160 7.38 -12.07 1.89
C CYS A 160 8.52 -11.26 2.52
N LEU A 161 8.54 -11.12 3.86
CA LEU A 161 9.57 -10.37 4.56
C LEU A 161 10.89 -11.14 4.62
N ILE A 162 11.97 -10.42 4.33
CA ILE A 162 13.35 -10.90 4.44
C ILE A 162 14.05 -10.01 5.48
N GLN A 163 14.55 -10.62 6.54
CA GLN A 163 15.34 -9.91 7.53
C GLN A 163 16.78 -9.79 7.06
N LYS A 164 17.30 -8.58 7.06
CA LYS A 164 18.68 -8.30 6.68
C LYS A 164 19.68 -8.69 7.78
#